data_3c714112715eef1ad690c8a5d03303b1
#
_entry.id   3c714112715eef1ad690c8a5d03303b1
#
_cell.length_a   1.000
_cell.length_b   1.000
_cell.length_c   1.000
_cell.angle_alpha   90.00
_cell.angle_beta   90.00
_cell.angle_gamma   90.00
#
_symmetry.space_group_name_H-M   'P 1'
#
loop_
_entity.id
_entity.type
_entity.pdbx_description
1 polymer ?
#
loop_
_entity_poly.entity_id
_entity_poly.type
_entity_poly.pdbx_seq_one_letter_code
_entity_poly.pdbx_strand_id
1 'polypeptide(L)'
;SLHGVANTDHGTIAVGYVRGREPELGRRRPVSIVNRGGPWTRIYTGSPGEEDGLVAVDSRKSFDTWAVGFTTKEGRVAPLAMRWDGRRWKTSRPRPQGTLTSLFTDVTIIGNGSPFAVGYRMTASGKRRPLVARRYRGNWNYVPVGSGKRESISFTGVSGDYSGGVWVVGHGGPGAKVAPVVYRRSDGRWQRQRMPNLAGEAVLADVVATGRREAWAVGYQRAGNRSAPLVMRWNGKRWRKAPKPEFDSADVQLTAVSAPASGGIWVVGAAWNDDLDSHEAVAAWWDGQSWDVTAGHAGGTELHDVVGSLDEDGWAVGRSGPSARATQVCVPPQAGIFGSPD
;
A
#
# COMPACT_ATOMS: atom_id res chain seq x y z
N SER A 1 -8.60 -7.68 -9.69
CA SER A 1 -7.26 -7.30 -9.22
C SER A 1 -7.10 -7.54 -7.73
N LEU A 2 -5.90 -7.89 -7.31
CA LEU A 2 -5.47 -7.89 -5.92
C LEU A 2 -4.74 -6.58 -5.65
N HIS A 3 -4.92 -6.04 -4.44
CA HIS A 3 -4.41 -4.72 -4.09
C HIS A 3 -3.59 -4.71 -2.81
N GLY A 4 -3.76 -5.70 -1.94
CA GLY A 4 -3.02 -5.81 -0.69
C GLY A 4 -2.60 -7.25 -0.42
N VAL A 5 -1.42 -7.44 0.20
CA VAL A 5 -0.87 -8.73 0.59
C VAL A 5 -0.18 -8.64 1.95
N ALA A 6 -0.36 -9.64 2.80
CA ALA A 6 0.28 -9.71 4.10
C ALA A 6 0.62 -11.15 4.49
N ASN A 7 1.75 -11.32 5.15
CA ASN A 7 2.12 -12.59 5.76
C ASN A 7 1.41 -12.77 7.11
N THR A 8 1.04 -13.99 7.39
CA THR A 8 0.49 -14.45 8.67
C THR A 8 1.37 -15.56 9.22
N ASP A 9 1.16 -15.97 10.46
CA ASP A 9 1.84 -17.13 11.06
C ASP A 9 1.46 -18.49 10.41
N HIS A 10 0.49 -18.52 9.48
CA HIS A 10 0.03 -19.73 8.79
C HIS A 10 -0.11 -19.54 7.27
N GLY A 11 0.75 -18.71 6.69
CA GLY A 11 0.78 -18.44 5.24
C GLY A 11 0.54 -16.98 4.89
N THR A 12 0.20 -16.74 3.64
CA THR A 12 0.03 -15.39 3.10
C THR A 12 -1.42 -15.16 2.70
N ILE A 13 -1.96 -13.98 2.99
CA ILE A 13 -3.30 -13.56 2.60
C ILE A 13 -3.22 -12.38 1.64
N ALA A 14 -4.04 -12.41 0.59
CA ALA A 14 -4.17 -11.29 -0.32
C ALA A 14 -5.63 -10.86 -0.46
N VAL A 15 -5.82 -9.56 -0.66
CA VAL A 15 -7.15 -8.96 -0.79
C VAL A 15 -7.24 -8.05 -2.00
N GLY A 16 -8.47 -7.84 -2.46
CA GLY A 16 -8.73 -6.97 -3.59
C GLY A 16 -10.22 -6.88 -3.88
N TYR A 17 -10.54 -6.66 -5.15
CA TYR A 17 -11.91 -6.72 -5.64
C TYR A 17 -11.97 -7.25 -7.08
N VAL A 18 -13.11 -7.81 -7.42
CA VAL A 18 -13.45 -8.21 -8.79
C VAL A 18 -14.67 -7.42 -9.25
N ARG A 19 -14.79 -7.17 -10.55
CA ARG A 19 -16.02 -6.64 -11.12
C ARG A 19 -16.99 -7.79 -11.36
N GLY A 20 -18.22 -7.62 -10.91
CA GLY A 20 -19.29 -8.61 -11.12
C GLY A 20 -19.57 -8.84 -12.60
N ARG A 21 -20.03 -10.06 -12.92
CA ARG A 21 -20.64 -10.42 -14.20
C ARG A 21 -22.16 -10.18 -14.10
N GLU A 22 -22.87 -10.31 -15.22
CA GLU A 22 -24.34 -10.24 -15.23
C GLU A 22 -24.97 -11.05 -14.05
N PRO A 23 -25.99 -10.53 -13.34
CA PRO A 23 -26.67 -9.24 -13.55
C PRO A 23 -25.99 -8.04 -12.83
N GLU A 24 -24.84 -8.23 -12.19
CA GLU A 24 -24.12 -7.23 -11.40
C GLU A 24 -23.00 -6.56 -12.20
N LEU A 25 -23.19 -6.40 -13.50
CA LEU A 25 -22.18 -5.87 -14.43
C LEU A 25 -21.58 -4.55 -13.91
N GLY A 26 -20.26 -4.51 -13.76
CA GLY A 26 -19.52 -3.35 -13.33
C GLY A 26 -19.44 -3.14 -11.80
N ARG A 27 -20.26 -3.79 -10.99
CA ARG A 27 -20.19 -3.65 -9.52
C ARG A 27 -18.96 -4.34 -8.96
N ARG A 28 -18.28 -3.66 -8.06
CA ARG A 28 -17.11 -4.22 -7.37
C ARG A 28 -17.55 -5.11 -6.21
N ARG A 29 -16.92 -6.27 -6.12
CA ARG A 29 -17.09 -7.21 -5.00
C ARG A 29 -15.75 -7.52 -4.37
N PRO A 30 -15.62 -7.50 -3.04
CA PRO A 30 -14.36 -7.78 -2.37
C PRO A 30 -13.97 -9.24 -2.58
N VAL A 31 -12.69 -9.48 -2.70
CA VAL A 31 -12.11 -10.81 -2.82
C VAL A 31 -10.96 -10.95 -1.84
N SER A 32 -10.82 -12.12 -1.26
CA SER A 32 -9.60 -12.53 -0.59
C SER A 32 -9.20 -13.95 -0.97
N ILE A 33 -7.91 -14.18 -0.99
CA ILE A 33 -7.30 -15.48 -1.22
C ILE A 33 -6.23 -15.72 -0.16
N VAL A 34 -5.97 -16.98 0.14
CA VAL A 34 -4.95 -17.40 1.11
C VAL A 34 -4.08 -18.49 0.51
N ASN A 35 -2.79 -18.40 0.75
CA ASN A 35 -1.81 -19.45 0.52
C ASN A 35 -1.31 -19.97 1.87
N ARG A 36 -1.32 -21.29 2.06
CA ARG A 36 -0.84 -21.96 3.28
C ARG A 36 0.25 -23.00 2.95
N GLY A 37 1.15 -22.63 2.04
CA GLY A 37 2.18 -23.53 1.53
C GLY A 37 1.73 -24.43 0.37
N GLY A 38 0.59 -24.14 -0.23
CA GLY A 38 0.01 -24.84 -1.37
C GLY A 38 -0.65 -23.86 -2.36
N PRO A 39 -1.63 -24.30 -3.15
CA PRO A 39 -2.34 -23.42 -4.06
C PRO A 39 -3.11 -22.33 -3.33
N TRP A 40 -3.24 -21.17 -3.97
CA TRP A 40 -4.07 -20.08 -3.46
C TRP A 40 -5.55 -20.48 -3.44
N THR A 41 -6.18 -20.31 -2.30
CA THR A 41 -7.59 -20.66 -2.08
C THR A 41 -8.40 -19.41 -1.81
N ARG A 42 -9.55 -19.29 -2.49
CA ARG A 42 -10.47 -18.16 -2.28
C ARG A 42 -11.20 -18.30 -0.95
N ILE A 43 -11.26 -17.18 -0.22
CA ILE A 43 -12.04 -17.06 1.02
C ILE A 43 -13.22 -16.14 0.76
N TYR A 44 -14.37 -16.50 1.30
CA TYR A 44 -15.56 -15.65 1.24
C TYR A 44 -15.39 -14.41 2.13
N THR A 45 -15.56 -13.21 1.54
CA THR A 45 -15.40 -11.94 2.23
C THR A 45 -16.70 -11.27 2.68
N GLY A 46 -17.84 -11.69 2.11
CA GLY A 46 -19.08 -10.92 2.21
C GLY A 46 -19.00 -9.60 1.42
N SER A 47 -20.13 -8.95 1.25
CA SER A 47 -20.22 -7.65 0.56
C SER A 47 -21.30 -6.81 1.26
N PRO A 48 -20.90 -5.90 2.18
CA PRO A 48 -21.86 -5.17 3.00
C PRO A 48 -22.57 -4.01 2.29
N GLY A 49 -22.11 -3.60 1.12
CA GLY A 49 -22.67 -2.50 0.34
C GLY A 49 -23.08 -2.90 -1.09
N GLU A 50 -23.42 -1.90 -1.88
CA GLU A 50 -23.74 -2.05 -3.30
C GLU A 50 -22.51 -2.32 -4.13
N GLU A 51 -21.42 -1.63 -3.80
CA GLU A 51 -20.06 -1.86 -4.29
C GLU A 51 -19.09 -1.85 -3.13
N ASP A 52 -18.21 -2.81 -3.09
CA ASP A 52 -17.20 -2.94 -2.06
C ASP A 52 -15.85 -3.31 -2.65
N GLY A 53 -14.79 -2.76 -2.11
CA GLY A 53 -13.41 -3.09 -2.48
C GLY A 53 -12.50 -3.10 -1.27
N LEU A 54 -11.63 -4.09 -1.20
CA LEU A 54 -10.50 -4.11 -0.29
C LEU A 54 -9.26 -3.67 -1.05
N VAL A 55 -8.47 -2.79 -0.46
CA VAL A 55 -7.31 -2.18 -1.14
C VAL A 55 -5.99 -2.38 -0.39
N ALA A 56 -6.05 -2.71 0.90
CA ALA A 56 -4.88 -3.01 1.70
C ALA A 56 -5.21 -4.03 2.79
N VAL A 57 -4.19 -4.76 3.23
CA VAL A 57 -4.29 -5.73 4.33
C VAL A 57 -2.99 -5.72 5.13
N ASP A 58 -3.10 -5.80 6.43
CA ASP A 58 -1.97 -6.05 7.33
C ASP A 58 -2.34 -7.11 8.36
N SER A 59 -1.35 -7.88 8.77
CA SER A 59 -1.51 -9.02 9.65
C SER A 59 -0.42 -9.06 10.72
N ARG A 60 -0.85 -9.25 11.93
CA ARG A 60 0.05 -9.55 13.04
C ARG A 60 0.10 -11.05 13.36
N LYS A 61 -1.01 -11.75 13.13
CA LYS A 61 -1.22 -13.18 13.36
C LYS A 61 -2.39 -13.65 12.51
N SER A 62 -2.48 -14.94 12.23
CA SER A 62 -3.53 -15.52 11.39
C SER A 62 -4.97 -15.20 11.82
N PHE A 63 -5.20 -14.82 13.07
CA PHE A 63 -6.51 -14.43 13.59
C PHE A 63 -6.61 -12.94 13.97
N ASP A 64 -5.60 -12.14 13.64
CA ASP A 64 -5.58 -10.69 13.82
C ASP A 64 -5.09 -10.00 12.56
N THR A 65 -5.83 -10.23 11.48
CA THR A 65 -5.59 -9.64 10.16
C THR A 65 -6.68 -8.62 9.88
N TRP A 66 -6.30 -7.46 9.38
CA TRP A 66 -7.20 -6.38 9.03
C TRP A 66 -7.07 -6.01 7.57
N ALA A 67 -8.19 -5.93 6.88
CA ALA A 67 -8.27 -5.40 5.53
C ALA A 67 -9.14 -4.16 5.50
N VAL A 68 -8.77 -3.19 4.67
CA VAL A 68 -9.48 -1.93 4.54
C VAL A 68 -9.71 -1.54 3.08
N GLY A 69 -10.62 -0.59 2.88
CA GLY A 69 -10.94 -0.07 1.57
C GLY A 69 -12.19 0.80 1.60
N PHE A 70 -13.13 0.50 0.73
CA PHE A 70 -14.35 1.29 0.56
C PHE A 70 -15.61 0.43 0.42
N THR A 71 -16.74 1.00 0.78
CA THR A 71 -18.09 0.48 0.53
C THR A 71 -18.95 1.60 -0.04
N THR A 72 -19.83 1.27 -0.96
CA THR A 72 -20.78 2.23 -1.55
C THR A 72 -22.19 1.86 -1.16
N LYS A 73 -22.93 2.82 -0.69
CA LYS A 73 -24.35 2.69 -0.38
C LYS A 73 -25.07 4.00 -0.69
N GLU A 74 -26.17 3.91 -1.45
CA GLU A 74 -26.99 5.08 -1.82
C GLU A 74 -26.17 6.22 -2.43
N GLY A 75 -25.23 5.88 -3.34
CA GLY A 75 -24.34 6.83 -4.01
C GLY A 75 -23.25 7.44 -3.12
N ARG A 76 -23.10 7.00 -1.87
CA ARG A 76 -22.08 7.47 -0.93
C ARG A 76 -20.97 6.43 -0.78
N VAL A 77 -19.74 6.88 -0.88
CA VAL A 77 -18.55 6.05 -0.61
C VAL A 77 -18.12 6.24 0.85
N ALA A 78 -18.08 5.16 1.58
CA ALA A 78 -17.68 5.12 3.00
C ALA A 78 -16.47 4.20 3.22
N PRO A 79 -15.70 4.39 4.29
CA PRO A 79 -14.60 3.50 4.62
C PRO A 79 -15.13 2.11 4.98
N LEU A 80 -14.48 1.09 4.42
CA LEU A 80 -14.68 -0.31 4.77
C LEU A 80 -13.49 -0.80 5.58
N ALA A 81 -13.76 -1.53 6.65
CA ALA A 81 -12.76 -2.31 7.37
C ALA A 81 -13.32 -3.69 7.69
N MET A 82 -12.50 -4.71 7.52
CA MET A 82 -12.85 -6.09 7.82
C MET A 82 -11.74 -6.73 8.65
N ARG A 83 -12.14 -7.57 9.59
CA ARG A 83 -11.21 -8.36 10.41
C ARG A 83 -11.37 -9.84 10.11
N TRP A 84 -10.26 -10.49 9.83
CA TRP A 84 -10.16 -11.94 9.75
C TRP A 84 -9.92 -12.53 11.15
N ASP A 85 -10.74 -13.48 11.56
CA ASP A 85 -10.68 -14.12 12.89
C ASP A 85 -10.06 -15.53 12.86
N GLY A 86 -9.42 -15.88 11.73
CA GLY A 86 -8.88 -17.21 11.47
C GLY A 86 -9.84 -18.13 10.68
N ARG A 87 -11.13 -17.79 10.64
CA ARG A 87 -12.17 -18.60 9.97
C ARG A 87 -12.98 -17.82 8.95
N ARG A 88 -13.33 -16.57 9.27
CA ARG A 88 -14.17 -15.71 8.42
C ARG A 88 -13.83 -14.24 8.58
N TRP A 89 -14.12 -13.48 7.54
CA TRP A 89 -14.11 -12.04 7.60
C TRP A 89 -15.31 -11.49 8.36
N LYS A 90 -15.08 -10.57 9.27
CA LYS A 90 -16.11 -9.82 10.00
C LYS A 90 -16.01 -8.35 9.66
N THR A 91 -17.12 -7.78 9.17
CA THR A 91 -17.17 -6.34 8.88
C THR A 91 -17.07 -5.55 10.18
N SER A 92 -16.16 -4.59 10.19
CA SER A 92 -16.02 -3.58 11.22
C SER A 92 -16.29 -2.22 10.58
N ARG A 93 -17.36 -1.55 10.96
CA ARG A 93 -17.90 -0.36 10.27
C ARG A 93 -17.35 0.93 10.86
N PRO A 94 -16.33 1.56 10.28
CA PRO A 94 -15.95 2.92 10.60
C PRO A 94 -17.11 3.87 10.23
N ARG A 95 -17.34 4.92 11.02
CA ARG A 95 -18.36 5.92 10.66
C ARG A 95 -17.89 6.68 9.41
N PRO A 96 -18.77 6.93 8.42
CA PRO A 96 -18.44 7.78 7.28
C PRO A 96 -18.00 9.18 7.73
N GLN A 97 -17.03 9.75 7.02
CA GLN A 97 -16.53 11.10 7.25
C GLN A 97 -16.72 11.95 5.99
N GLY A 98 -17.36 13.08 6.13
CA GLY A 98 -17.67 13.95 5.00
C GLY A 98 -19.03 13.68 4.38
N THR A 99 -19.32 14.36 3.27
CA THR A 99 -20.67 14.39 2.68
C THR A 99 -20.90 13.30 1.64
N LEU A 100 -19.91 13.02 0.79
CA LEU A 100 -20.07 12.10 -0.36
C LEU A 100 -19.05 10.96 -0.37
N THR A 101 -17.79 11.24 -0.15
CA THR A 101 -16.71 10.27 -0.30
C THR A 101 -15.76 10.32 0.87
N SER A 102 -15.55 9.18 1.50
CA SER A 102 -14.44 8.91 2.40
C SER A 102 -14.05 7.44 2.25
N LEU A 103 -12.76 7.13 2.24
CA LEU A 103 -12.28 5.77 2.07
C LEU A 103 -10.93 5.58 2.76
N PHE A 104 -10.58 4.34 3.03
CA PHE A 104 -9.24 3.96 3.43
C PHE A 104 -8.43 3.49 2.22
N THR A 105 -7.16 3.83 2.23
CA THR A 105 -6.17 3.45 1.22
C THR A 105 -5.19 2.43 1.74
N ASP A 106 -4.91 2.47 3.06
CA ASP A 106 -3.94 1.56 3.67
C ASP A 106 -4.21 1.33 5.17
N VAL A 107 -3.62 0.25 5.72
CA VAL A 107 -3.75 -0.17 7.12
C VAL A 107 -2.46 -0.76 7.64
N THR A 108 -2.13 -0.46 8.91
CA THR A 108 -1.04 -1.13 9.65
C THR A 108 -1.47 -1.51 11.06
N ILE A 109 -0.94 -2.59 11.61
CA ILE A 109 -1.18 -3.05 12.97
C ILE A 109 0.05 -2.77 13.80
N ILE A 110 -0.05 -1.83 14.74
CA ILE A 110 1.07 -1.50 15.62
C ILE A 110 1.24 -2.50 16.77
N GLY A 111 2.38 -2.46 17.44
CA GLY A 111 2.83 -3.43 18.44
C GLY A 111 1.82 -3.88 19.50
N ASN A 112 0.84 -3.06 19.88
CA ASN A 112 -0.23 -3.42 20.83
C ASN A 112 -1.48 -4.05 20.18
N GLY A 113 -1.41 -4.42 18.89
CA GLY A 113 -2.54 -4.99 18.15
C GLY A 113 -3.61 -3.98 17.71
N SER A 114 -3.35 -2.68 17.82
CA SER A 114 -4.31 -1.66 17.35
C SER A 114 -4.10 -1.34 15.88
N PRO A 115 -5.06 -1.57 14.99
CA PRO A 115 -4.93 -1.14 13.61
C PRO A 115 -5.08 0.38 13.49
N PHE A 116 -4.24 0.95 12.64
CA PHE A 116 -4.35 2.29 12.08
C PHE A 116 -4.68 2.18 10.60
N ALA A 117 -5.72 2.89 10.16
CA ALA A 117 -6.06 3.02 8.75
C ALA A 117 -5.93 4.47 8.31
N VAL A 118 -5.46 4.68 7.11
CA VAL A 118 -5.31 5.99 6.50
C VAL A 118 -6.05 6.10 5.18
N GLY A 119 -6.25 7.31 4.70
CA GLY A 119 -6.89 7.58 3.44
C GLY A 119 -7.28 9.05 3.31
N TYR A 120 -8.42 9.31 2.71
CA TYR A 120 -8.92 10.67 2.56
C TYR A 120 -10.46 10.73 2.58
N ARG A 121 -10.96 11.93 2.82
CA ARG A 121 -12.36 12.29 2.61
C ARG A 121 -12.46 13.50 1.69
N MET A 122 -13.51 13.56 0.90
CA MET A 122 -13.78 14.73 0.05
C MET A 122 -14.68 15.72 0.78
N THR A 123 -14.37 16.99 0.62
CA THR A 123 -15.25 18.10 1.05
C THR A 123 -16.27 18.39 -0.05
N ALA A 124 -17.31 19.17 0.26
CA ALA A 124 -18.28 19.64 -0.73
C ALA A 124 -17.63 20.44 -1.88
N SER A 125 -16.48 21.09 -1.62
CA SER A 125 -15.70 21.82 -2.64
C SER A 125 -14.71 20.94 -3.42
N GLY A 126 -14.82 19.60 -3.35
CA GLY A 126 -13.97 18.67 -4.08
C GLY A 126 -12.55 18.52 -3.53
N LYS A 127 -12.19 19.20 -2.43
CA LYS A 127 -10.86 19.07 -1.82
C LYS A 127 -10.74 17.78 -1.03
N ARG A 128 -9.60 17.11 -1.14
CA ARG A 128 -9.26 15.96 -0.31
C ARG A 128 -8.72 16.41 1.03
N ARG A 129 -9.21 15.79 2.10
CA ARG A 129 -8.73 15.97 3.46
C ARG A 129 -8.18 14.67 3.99
N PRO A 130 -6.99 14.68 4.61
CA PRO A 130 -6.39 13.47 5.13
C PRO A 130 -7.30 12.81 6.17
N LEU A 131 -7.35 11.51 6.13
CA LEU A 131 -8.11 10.67 7.04
C LEU A 131 -7.15 9.71 7.75
N VAL A 132 -7.20 9.71 9.07
CA VAL A 132 -6.52 8.73 9.92
C VAL A 132 -7.53 8.20 10.91
N ALA A 133 -7.64 6.90 11.03
CA ALA A 133 -8.47 6.24 12.02
C ALA A 133 -7.65 5.21 12.80
N ARG A 134 -7.91 5.10 14.09
CA ARG A 134 -7.36 4.07 14.96
C ARG A 134 -8.48 3.27 15.57
N ARG A 135 -8.38 1.95 15.55
CA ARG A 135 -9.31 1.10 16.29
C ARG A 135 -8.83 0.93 17.72
N TYR A 136 -9.68 1.35 18.67
CA TYR A 136 -9.39 1.24 20.09
C TYR A 136 -10.67 0.84 20.84
N ARG A 137 -10.57 -0.15 21.74
CA ARG A 137 -11.69 -0.69 22.53
C ARG A 137 -12.91 -1.03 21.67
N GLY A 138 -12.69 -1.67 20.53
CA GLY A 138 -13.77 -2.11 19.64
C GLY A 138 -14.29 -1.06 18.66
N ASN A 139 -13.93 0.21 18.79
CA ASN A 139 -14.43 1.31 17.96
C ASN A 139 -13.33 1.92 17.08
N TRP A 140 -13.70 2.37 15.89
CA TRP A 140 -12.86 3.21 15.05
C TRP A 140 -13.00 4.67 15.46
N ASN A 141 -11.90 5.27 15.87
CA ASN A 141 -11.82 6.67 16.27
C ASN A 141 -10.95 7.42 15.26
N TYR A 142 -11.48 8.50 14.71
CA TYR A 142 -10.72 9.36 13.81
C TYR A 142 -9.77 10.23 14.61
N VAL A 143 -8.53 10.27 14.15
CA VAL A 143 -7.45 10.99 14.79
C VAL A 143 -7.17 12.25 13.97
N PRO A 144 -7.31 13.45 14.56
CA PRO A 144 -6.97 14.67 13.85
C PRO A 144 -5.47 14.70 13.47
N VAL A 145 -5.23 15.01 12.21
CA VAL A 145 -3.89 15.29 11.70
C VAL A 145 -3.92 16.72 11.18
N GLY A 146 -3.07 17.56 11.70
CA GLY A 146 -3.02 18.96 11.31
C GLY A 146 -2.72 19.12 9.81
N SER A 147 -3.67 19.65 9.06
CA SER A 147 -3.48 20.03 7.66
C SER A 147 -3.95 21.48 7.47
N GLY A 148 -3.25 22.22 6.62
CA GLY A 148 -3.64 23.59 6.30
C GLY A 148 -5.05 23.65 5.65
N LYS A 149 -5.83 24.67 5.99
CA LYS A 149 -7.20 24.85 5.44
C LYS A 149 -7.24 24.89 3.91
N ARG A 150 -6.16 25.34 3.27
CA ARG A 150 -6.04 25.49 1.81
C ARG A 150 -5.44 24.26 1.11
N GLU A 151 -4.90 23.30 1.85
CA GLU A 151 -4.25 22.12 1.28
C GLU A 151 -5.28 21.06 0.88
N SER A 152 -4.98 20.36 -0.21
CA SER A 152 -5.67 19.14 -0.61
C SER A 152 -4.70 17.98 -0.43
N ILE A 153 -4.96 17.07 0.51
CA ILE A 153 -4.05 16.00 0.90
C ILE A 153 -4.77 14.66 0.84
N SER A 154 -4.12 13.70 0.18
CA SER A 154 -4.47 12.27 0.21
C SER A 154 -3.36 11.50 0.90
N PHE A 155 -3.69 10.70 1.90
CA PHE A 155 -2.77 9.68 2.40
C PHE A 155 -2.89 8.43 1.55
N THR A 156 -1.76 7.74 1.33
CA THR A 156 -1.63 6.57 0.45
C THR A 156 -1.11 5.36 1.20
N GLY A 157 -0.11 5.55 2.08
CA GLY A 157 0.55 4.48 2.81
C GLY A 157 0.70 4.76 4.30
N VAL A 158 0.72 3.70 5.13
CA VAL A 158 0.93 3.76 6.57
C VAL A 158 1.76 2.58 7.07
N SER A 159 2.72 2.84 7.94
CA SER A 159 3.53 1.79 8.58
C SER A 159 3.77 2.08 10.04
N GLY A 160 3.65 1.06 10.88
CA GLY A 160 3.99 1.12 12.29
C GLY A 160 5.45 0.73 12.53
N ASP A 161 6.15 1.46 13.38
CA ASP A 161 7.44 0.99 13.91
C ASP A 161 7.26 0.11 15.15
N TYR A 162 8.28 -0.69 15.50
CA TYR A 162 8.22 -1.59 16.65
C TYR A 162 8.09 -0.87 18.00
N SER A 163 8.30 0.44 18.05
CA SER A 163 8.17 1.26 19.26
C SER A 163 6.79 1.88 19.44
N GLY A 164 5.86 1.58 18.54
CA GLY A 164 4.51 2.16 18.53
C GLY A 164 4.41 3.52 17.84
N GLY A 165 5.47 3.97 17.17
CA GLY A 165 5.43 5.08 16.22
C GLY A 165 4.67 4.68 14.96
N VAL A 166 4.11 5.66 14.27
CA VAL A 166 3.39 5.45 13.01
C VAL A 166 3.85 6.48 11.98
N TRP A 167 4.23 5.99 10.83
CA TRP A 167 4.52 6.78 9.65
C TRP A 167 3.34 6.78 8.70
N VAL A 168 3.04 7.92 8.14
CA VAL A 168 2.02 8.08 7.10
C VAL A 168 2.58 8.91 5.97
N VAL A 169 2.42 8.42 4.77
CA VAL A 169 2.83 9.11 3.55
C VAL A 169 1.65 9.38 2.63
N GLY A 170 1.87 10.27 1.69
CA GLY A 170 0.92 10.60 0.67
C GLY A 170 1.38 11.79 -0.17
N HIS A 171 0.43 12.47 -0.76
CA HIS A 171 0.70 13.61 -1.62
C HIS A 171 -0.38 14.70 -1.46
N GLY A 172 0.01 15.90 -1.84
CA GLY A 172 -0.89 17.04 -1.85
C GLY A 172 -0.17 18.34 -1.62
N GLY A 173 -0.92 19.43 -1.54
CA GLY A 173 -0.40 20.76 -1.32
C GLY A 173 -1.45 21.83 -1.50
N PRO A 174 -1.06 23.11 -1.45
CA PRO A 174 -1.95 24.21 -1.75
C PRO A 174 -2.20 24.31 -3.25
N GLY A 175 -3.46 24.58 -3.62
CA GLY A 175 -3.88 24.65 -5.02
C GLY A 175 -3.78 23.31 -5.74
N ALA A 176 -3.25 23.34 -6.96
CA ALA A 176 -3.05 22.14 -7.79
C ALA A 176 -1.67 21.47 -7.58
N LYS A 177 -0.83 22.01 -6.69
CA LYS A 177 0.52 21.48 -6.47
C LYS A 177 0.47 20.10 -5.84
N VAL A 178 1.14 19.13 -6.48
CA VAL A 178 1.29 17.77 -5.98
C VAL A 178 2.72 17.59 -5.45
N ALA A 179 2.84 17.49 -4.13
CA ALA A 179 4.12 17.30 -3.45
C ALA A 179 3.98 16.17 -2.41
N PRO A 180 5.07 15.48 -2.07
CA PRO A 180 5.04 14.43 -1.06
C PRO A 180 4.72 15.04 0.31
N VAL A 181 3.90 14.30 1.04
CA VAL A 181 3.48 14.64 2.39
C VAL A 181 3.79 13.47 3.31
N VAL A 182 4.51 13.74 4.40
CA VAL A 182 4.87 12.73 5.39
C VAL A 182 4.51 13.23 6.77
N TYR A 183 3.87 12.36 7.55
CA TYR A 183 3.61 12.58 8.97
C TYR A 183 4.20 11.43 9.78
N ARG A 184 4.67 11.75 10.97
CA ARG A 184 5.09 10.77 11.97
C ARG A 184 4.30 10.99 13.25
N ARG A 185 3.80 9.90 13.81
CA ARG A 185 3.25 9.87 15.15
C ARG A 185 4.29 9.27 16.10
N SER A 186 4.70 10.05 17.10
CA SER A 186 5.52 9.58 18.22
C SER A 186 4.96 10.15 19.51
N ASP A 187 4.99 9.37 20.58
CA ASP A 187 4.49 9.79 21.90
C ASP A 187 3.04 10.36 21.86
N GLY A 188 2.21 9.76 21.00
CA GLY A 188 0.82 10.15 20.82
C GLY A 188 0.58 11.38 19.94
N ARG A 189 1.60 12.08 19.50
CA ARG A 189 1.49 13.34 18.74
C ARG A 189 1.86 13.16 17.27
N TRP A 190 1.08 13.76 16.38
CA TRP A 190 1.38 13.82 14.95
C TRP A 190 2.24 15.02 14.62
N GLN A 191 3.29 14.80 13.85
CA GLN A 191 4.19 15.85 13.35
C GLN A 191 4.39 15.68 11.84
N ARG A 192 4.13 16.75 11.09
CA ARG A 192 4.49 16.79 9.66
C ARG A 192 6.01 16.83 9.53
N GLN A 193 6.55 15.96 8.70
CA GLN A 193 7.98 15.88 8.46
C GLN A 193 8.38 16.78 7.30
N ARG A 194 9.54 17.39 7.42
CA ARG A 194 10.09 18.18 6.33
C ARG A 194 10.67 17.27 5.26
N MET A 195 10.19 17.42 4.03
CA MET A 195 10.73 16.74 2.87
C MET A 195 11.79 17.58 2.17
N PRO A 196 12.80 16.96 1.52
CA PRO A 196 13.71 17.72 0.66
C PRO A 196 12.94 18.35 -0.49
N ASN A 197 13.53 19.39 -1.08
CA ASN A 197 12.95 20.00 -2.27
C ASN A 197 13.11 19.04 -3.45
N LEU A 198 11.98 18.64 -4.03
CA LEU A 198 11.91 17.82 -5.23
C LEU A 198 11.48 18.70 -6.40
N ALA A 199 12.14 18.55 -7.54
CA ALA A 199 11.75 19.25 -8.76
C ALA A 199 10.44 18.65 -9.30
N GLY A 200 9.51 19.51 -9.71
CA GLY A 200 8.23 19.07 -10.29
C GLY A 200 7.26 18.43 -9.30
N GLU A 201 6.34 17.65 -9.83
CA GLU A 201 5.35 16.89 -9.04
C GLU A 201 5.94 15.58 -8.54
N ALA A 202 5.67 15.25 -7.29
CA ALA A 202 6.09 13.97 -6.71
C ALA A 202 5.00 13.40 -5.79
N VAL A 203 4.84 12.10 -5.87
CA VAL A 203 3.89 11.30 -5.09
C VAL A 203 4.67 10.27 -4.30
N LEU A 204 4.37 10.13 -3.02
CA LEU A 204 4.71 8.92 -2.26
C LEU A 204 3.49 8.00 -2.28
N ALA A 205 3.72 6.75 -2.67
CA ALA A 205 2.69 5.72 -2.76
C ALA A 205 2.61 4.93 -1.46
N ASP A 206 3.77 4.51 -0.93
CA ASP A 206 3.83 3.63 0.22
C ASP A 206 5.05 3.92 1.13
N VAL A 207 5.03 3.37 2.36
CA VAL A 207 6.06 3.53 3.38
C VAL A 207 6.22 2.27 4.21
N VAL A 208 7.46 1.89 4.54
CA VAL A 208 7.78 0.85 5.52
C VAL A 208 8.75 1.39 6.57
N ALA A 209 8.44 1.14 7.83
CA ALA A 209 9.33 1.45 8.95
C ALA A 209 10.15 0.20 9.32
N THR A 210 11.46 0.27 9.17
CA THR A 210 12.38 -0.80 9.58
C THR A 210 12.85 -0.65 11.03
N GLY A 211 12.54 0.49 11.65
CA GLY A 211 12.83 0.76 13.05
C GLY A 211 12.55 2.20 13.47
N ARG A 212 12.89 2.53 14.72
CA ARG A 212 12.68 3.89 15.26
C ARG A 212 13.42 4.99 14.48
N ARG A 213 14.55 4.64 13.89
CA ARG A 213 15.47 5.59 13.22
C ARG A 213 15.53 5.38 11.72
N GLU A 214 14.77 4.45 11.17
CA GLU A 214 14.80 4.15 9.77
C GLU A 214 13.40 3.87 9.23
N ALA A 215 13.13 4.44 8.07
CA ALA A 215 11.95 4.16 7.28
C ALA A 215 12.27 4.43 5.80
N TRP A 216 11.57 3.70 4.93
CA TRP A 216 11.68 3.85 3.49
C TRP A 216 10.31 4.21 2.93
N ALA A 217 10.28 5.10 1.95
CA ALA A 217 9.05 5.44 1.25
C ALA A 217 9.32 5.48 -0.25
N VAL A 218 8.36 4.98 -1.01
CA VAL A 218 8.48 4.88 -2.46
C VAL A 218 7.33 5.56 -3.17
N GLY A 219 7.52 5.81 -4.44
CA GLY A 219 6.54 6.40 -5.32
C GLY A 219 7.17 6.84 -6.63
N TYR A 220 6.79 7.99 -7.14
CA TYR A 220 7.31 8.51 -8.39
C TYR A 220 7.42 10.03 -8.39
N GLN A 221 8.26 10.53 -9.27
CA GLN A 221 8.45 11.95 -9.56
C GLN A 221 8.18 12.19 -11.04
N ARG A 222 7.25 13.08 -11.36
CA ARG A 222 6.94 13.41 -12.76
C ARG A 222 8.00 14.32 -13.38
N ALA A 223 8.40 13.96 -14.60
CA ALA A 223 9.29 14.71 -15.46
C ALA A 223 8.66 14.78 -16.86
N GLY A 224 7.95 15.86 -17.14
CA GLY A 224 7.10 15.94 -18.34
C GLY A 224 5.96 14.94 -18.32
N ASN A 225 5.86 14.11 -19.35
CA ASN A 225 4.83 13.08 -19.50
C ASN A 225 5.19 11.76 -18.82
N ARG A 226 6.43 11.60 -18.35
CA ARG A 226 6.96 10.36 -17.79
C ARG A 226 7.14 10.47 -16.29
N SER A 227 7.16 9.35 -15.62
CA SER A 227 7.36 9.21 -14.19
C SER A 227 8.67 8.48 -13.91
N ALA A 228 9.53 9.06 -13.11
CA ALA A 228 10.75 8.39 -12.65
C ALA A 228 10.52 7.80 -11.25
N PRO A 229 11.07 6.62 -10.93
CA PRO A 229 10.95 6.02 -9.60
C PRO A 229 11.55 6.94 -8.54
N LEU A 230 10.85 7.08 -7.44
CA LEU A 230 11.25 7.87 -6.27
C LEU A 230 11.41 6.96 -5.07
N VAL A 231 12.63 6.93 -4.51
CA VAL A 231 12.92 6.23 -3.26
C VAL A 231 13.43 7.25 -2.24
N MET A 232 12.82 7.24 -1.07
CA MET A 232 13.14 8.12 0.04
C MET A 232 13.50 7.30 1.27
N ARG A 233 14.54 7.73 2.02
CA ARG A 233 14.96 7.09 3.28
C ARG A 233 15.00 8.11 4.42
N TRP A 234 14.41 7.73 5.55
CA TRP A 234 14.56 8.40 6.83
C TRP A 234 15.78 7.85 7.56
N ASN A 235 16.71 8.71 7.94
CA ASN A 235 17.97 8.32 8.59
C ASN A 235 18.00 8.60 10.10
N GLY A 236 16.84 8.70 10.74
CA GLY A 236 16.70 9.08 12.15
C GLY A 236 16.61 10.58 12.41
N LYS A 237 16.96 11.42 11.44
CA LYS A 237 16.97 12.88 11.55
C LYS A 237 16.19 13.60 10.45
N ARG A 238 16.28 13.13 9.22
CA ARG A 238 15.62 13.74 8.05
C ARG A 238 15.39 12.76 6.92
N TRP A 239 14.40 13.04 6.08
CA TRP A 239 14.19 12.37 4.82
C TRP A 239 15.20 12.81 3.78
N ARG A 240 15.72 11.85 3.02
CA ARG A 240 16.63 12.08 1.88
C ARG A 240 16.25 11.20 0.72
N LYS A 241 16.57 11.60 -0.51
CA LYS A 241 16.58 10.66 -1.64
C LYS A 241 17.57 9.54 -1.34
N ALA A 242 17.15 8.32 -1.60
CA ALA A 242 18.00 7.13 -1.59
C ALA A 242 18.35 6.73 -3.04
N PRO A 243 19.33 5.85 -3.25
CA PRO A 243 19.52 5.18 -4.52
C PRO A 243 18.20 4.56 -4.99
N LYS A 244 17.90 4.64 -6.26
CA LYS A 244 16.71 4.07 -6.88
C LYS A 244 17.10 2.91 -7.80
N PRO A 245 16.25 1.90 -8.00
CA PRO A 245 16.49 0.89 -9.02
C PRO A 245 16.45 1.52 -10.42
N GLU A 246 17.29 1.02 -11.30
CA GLU A 246 17.32 1.39 -12.71
C GLU A 246 16.57 0.34 -13.51
N PHE A 247 15.49 0.72 -14.14
CA PHE A 247 14.68 -0.13 -15.02
C PHE A 247 14.91 0.28 -16.48
N ASP A 248 14.67 -0.61 -17.42
CA ASP A 248 14.83 -0.33 -18.84
C ASP A 248 13.82 0.68 -19.38
N SER A 249 12.72 0.90 -18.68
CA SER A 249 11.73 1.92 -19.03
C SER A 249 12.05 3.28 -18.42
N ALA A 250 11.76 4.33 -19.17
CA ALA A 250 11.85 5.72 -18.71
C ALA A 250 10.59 6.22 -17.96
N ASP A 251 9.52 5.43 -17.93
CA ASP A 251 8.25 5.74 -17.23
C ASP A 251 7.92 4.66 -16.23
N VAL A 252 8.34 4.86 -14.99
CA VAL A 252 8.19 3.88 -13.90
C VAL A 252 7.54 4.52 -12.69
N GLN A 253 6.54 3.85 -12.15
CA GLN A 253 5.86 4.21 -10.91
C GLN A 253 5.98 3.09 -9.89
N LEU A 254 6.67 3.34 -8.78
CA LEU A 254 6.68 2.43 -7.65
C LEU A 254 5.40 2.59 -6.84
N THR A 255 4.79 1.48 -6.49
CA THR A 255 3.47 1.42 -5.82
C THR A 255 3.56 0.95 -4.38
N ALA A 256 4.49 0.03 -4.07
CA ALA A 256 4.61 -0.52 -2.73
C ALA A 256 6.06 -0.82 -2.33
N VAL A 257 6.29 -0.87 -1.02
CA VAL A 257 7.57 -1.17 -0.38
C VAL A 257 7.40 -2.10 0.80
N SER A 258 8.25 -3.10 0.92
CA SER A 258 8.28 -4.03 2.03
C SER A 258 9.70 -4.23 2.56
N ALA A 259 9.81 -4.48 3.85
CA ALA A 259 11.06 -4.79 4.52
C ALA A 259 10.87 -6.08 5.34
N PRO A 260 11.28 -7.22 4.81
CA PRO A 260 11.21 -8.48 5.54
C PRO A 260 12.18 -8.48 6.73
N ALA A 261 11.91 -9.33 7.72
CA ALA A 261 12.75 -9.44 8.92
C ALA A 261 14.15 -9.99 8.63
N SER A 262 14.34 -10.67 7.50
CA SER A 262 15.65 -11.11 6.99
C SER A 262 16.57 -9.94 6.59
N GLY A 263 16.03 -8.74 6.45
CA GLY A 263 16.73 -7.54 5.97
C GLY A 263 16.37 -7.19 4.53
N GLY A 264 17.02 -6.16 3.98
CA GLY A 264 16.75 -5.68 2.63
C GLY A 264 15.43 -4.94 2.46
N ILE A 265 15.17 -4.49 1.23
CA ILE A 265 13.95 -3.74 0.88
C ILE A 265 13.43 -4.21 -0.46
N TRP A 266 12.20 -4.67 -0.51
CA TRP A 266 11.46 -4.92 -1.75
C TRP A 266 10.72 -3.68 -2.19
N VAL A 267 10.77 -3.38 -3.47
CA VAL A 267 9.91 -2.40 -4.12
C VAL A 267 9.25 -3.00 -5.35
N VAL A 268 8.01 -2.65 -5.59
CA VAL A 268 7.27 -3.10 -6.77
C VAL A 268 6.49 -1.95 -7.39
N GLY A 269 6.05 -2.15 -8.63
CA GLY A 269 5.26 -1.16 -9.33
C GLY A 269 4.93 -1.55 -10.76
N ALA A 270 4.87 -0.53 -11.62
CA ALA A 270 4.63 -0.67 -13.04
C ALA A 270 5.56 0.24 -13.84
N ALA A 271 6.03 -0.26 -14.97
CA ALA A 271 6.74 0.47 -16.00
C ALA A 271 5.89 0.55 -17.26
N TRP A 272 5.92 1.66 -17.97
CA TRP A 272 5.32 1.74 -19.29
C TRP A 272 6.26 1.15 -20.33
N ASN A 273 5.75 0.25 -21.14
CA ASN A 273 6.47 -0.33 -22.27
C ASN A 273 5.92 0.28 -23.57
N ASP A 274 6.75 1.06 -24.24
CA ASP A 274 6.37 1.78 -25.48
C ASP A 274 6.11 0.77 -26.64
N ASP A 275 6.80 -0.39 -26.67
CA ASP A 275 6.64 -1.39 -27.75
C ASP A 275 5.33 -2.18 -27.62
N LEU A 276 4.87 -2.39 -26.39
CA LEU A 276 3.64 -3.14 -26.10
C LEU A 276 2.42 -2.24 -25.87
N ASP A 277 2.59 -0.91 -25.88
CA ASP A 277 1.56 0.09 -25.54
C ASP A 277 0.80 -0.30 -24.26
N SER A 278 1.55 -0.74 -23.24
CA SER A 278 0.97 -1.27 -22.00
C SER A 278 1.94 -1.19 -20.81
N HIS A 279 1.41 -1.33 -19.61
CA HIS A 279 2.23 -1.45 -18.42
C HIS A 279 2.82 -2.86 -18.29
N GLU A 280 4.02 -2.91 -17.73
CA GLU A 280 4.69 -4.12 -17.27
C GLU A 280 4.94 -4.03 -15.77
N ALA A 281 4.83 -5.16 -15.09
CA ALA A 281 5.16 -5.27 -13.69
C ALA A 281 6.67 -5.11 -13.49
N VAL A 282 7.07 -4.33 -12.49
CA VAL A 282 8.47 -4.19 -12.08
C VAL A 282 8.64 -4.52 -10.62
N ALA A 283 9.77 -5.15 -10.29
CA ALA A 283 10.19 -5.43 -8.94
C ALA A 283 11.69 -5.23 -8.79
N ALA A 284 12.14 -4.80 -7.61
CA ALA A 284 13.56 -4.72 -7.31
C ALA A 284 13.80 -4.98 -5.81
N TRP A 285 14.96 -5.55 -5.54
CA TRP A 285 15.45 -5.85 -4.20
C TRP A 285 16.69 -5.01 -3.87
N TRP A 286 16.68 -4.36 -2.71
CA TRP A 286 17.82 -3.65 -2.12
C TRP A 286 18.49 -4.52 -1.07
N ASP A 287 19.73 -4.93 -1.29
CA ASP A 287 20.53 -5.78 -0.39
C ASP A 287 21.24 -5.00 0.73
N GLY A 288 21.14 -3.69 0.71
CA GLY A 288 21.87 -2.76 1.60
C GLY A 288 22.96 -1.98 0.87
N GLN A 289 23.36 -2.39 -0.32
CA GLN A 289 24.42 -1.77 -1.14
C GLN A 289 23.96 -1.44 -2.57
N SER A 290 23.23 -2.35 -3.20
CA SER A 290 22.77 -2.24 -4.58
C SER A 290 21.33 -2.70 -4.76
N TRP A 291 20.72 -2.27 -5.88
CA TRP A 291 19.43 -2.76 -6.32
C TRP A 291 19.63 -3.92 -7.31
N ASP A 292 18.99 -5.03 -7.02
CA ASP A 292 18.80 -6.13 -7.95
C ASP A 292 17.40 -6.01 -8.56
N VAL A 293 17.34 -5.86 -9.89
CA VAL A 293 16.10 -5.63 -10.63
C VAL A 293 15.64 -6.94 -11.24
N THR A 294 14.45 -7.36 -10.89
CA THR A 294 13.80 -8.49 -11.52
C THR A 294 13.05 -8.01 -12.75
N ALA A 295 13.36 -8.60 -13.91
CA ALA A 295 12.73 -8.25 -15.18
C ALA A 295 11.22 -8.43 -15.13
N GLY A 296 10.51 -7.51 -15.77
CA GLY A 296 9.05 -7.47 -15.81
C GLY A 296 8.41 -8.73 -16.44
N HIS A 297 7.20 -9.01 -16.03
CA HIS A 297 6.35 -10.02 -16.66
C HIS A 297 5.53 -9.35 -17.77
N ALA A 298 5.31 -10.10 -18.85
CA ALA A 298 4.69 -9.66 -20.09
C ALA A 298 3.42 -8.81 -19.93
N GLY A 299 3.29 -7.88 -20.83
CA GLY A 299 2.25 -6.87 -21.09
C GLY A 299 0.93 -6.87 -20.32
N GLY A 300 0.53 -5.68 -19.89
CA GLY A 300 -0.73 -5.45 -19.21
C GLY A 300 -0.73 -5.79 -17.72
N THR A 301 0.44 -5.89 -17.07
CA THR A 301 0.57 -6.20 -15.64
C THR A 301 1.00 -4.98 -14.83
N GLU A 302 0.42 -4.82 -13.65
CA GLU A 302 0.80 -3.82 -12.65
C GLU A 302 0.85 -4.50 -11.28
N LEU A 303 1.91 -4.29 -10.51
CA LEU A 303 1.96 -4.72 -9.11
C LEU A 303 1.48 -3.59 -8.22
N HIS A 304 0.70 -3.94 -7.22
CA HIS A 304 0.07 -2.99 -6.30
C HIS A 304 0.63 -3.07 -4.89
N ASP A 305 1.03 -4.26 -4.46
CA ASP A 305 1.57 -4.48 -3.12
C ASP A 305 2.57 -5.65 -3.09
N VAL A 306 3.44 -5.66 -2.07
CA VAL A 306 4.48 -6.67 -1.88
C VAL A 306 4.68 -6.95 -0.39
N VAL A 307 4.90 -8.22 -0.06
CA VAL A 307 5.34 -8.64 1.27
C VAL A 307 6.51 -9.61 1.14
N GLY A 308 7.60 -9.33 1.84
CA GLY A 308 8.73 -10.26 1.96
C GLY A 308 8.49 -11.29 3.04
N SER A 309 9.04 -12.50 2.89
CA SER A 309 9.02 -13.57 3.88
C SER A 309 10.34 -13.64 4.66
N LEU A 310 10.37 -14.49 5.69
CA LEU A 310 11.59 -14.73 6.49
C LEU A 310 12.67 -15.51 5.69
N ASP A 311 12.25 -16.23 4.65
CA ASP A 311 13.10 -17.11 3.82
C ASP A 311 13.57 -16.43 2.53
N GLU A 312 13.63 -15.09 2.51
CA GLU A 312 14.01 -14.25 1.37
C GLU A 312 13.04 -14.26 0.19
N ASP A 313 12.04 -15.14 0.17
CA ASP A 313 10.97 -15.11 -0.81
C ASP A 313 10.00 -13.95 -0.56
N GLY A 314 9.41 -13.41 -1.60
CA GLY A 314 8.38 -12.37 -1.53
C GLY A 314 7.15 -12.75 -2.33
N TRP A 315 6.01 -12.22 -1.91
CA TRP A 315 4.78 -12.26 -2.69
C TRP A 315 4.41 -10.85 -3.12
N ALA A 316 4.23 -10.68 -4.40
CA ALA A 316 3.67 -9.45 -4.94
C ALA A 316 2.32 -9.73 -5.59
N VAL A 317 1.40 -8.79 -5.47
CA VAL A 317 0.05 -8.91 -5.99
C VAL A 317 -0.32 -7.70 -6.84
N GLY A 318 -1.19 -7.93 -7.82
CA GLY A 318 -1.55 -6.86 -8.72
C GLY A 318 -2.67 -7.21 -9.70
N ARG A 319 -2.59 -6.63 -10.89
CA ARG A 319 -3.52 -6.81 -11.99
C ARG A 319 -2.78 -7.35 -13.22
N SER A 320 -3.41 -8.19 -14.00
CA SER A 320 -2.93 -8.67 -15.29
C SER A 320 -4.00 -8.52 -16.35
N GLY A 321 -3.66 -7.85 -17.45
CA GLY A 321 -4.47 -7.69 -18.64
C GLY A 321 -5.79 -6.93 -18.49
N PRO A 322 -6.53 -6.72 -19.59
CA PRO A 322 -7.85 -6.08 -19.56
C PRO A 322 -8.95 -6.97 -18.96
N SER A 323 -8.77 -8.27 -18.97
CA SER A 323 -9.67 -9.21 -18.29
C SER A 323 -9.14 -9.46 -16.88
N ALA A 324 -9.76 -8.85 -15.89
CA ALA A 324 -9.43 -8.89 -14.47
C ALA A 324 -9.25 -10.32 -13.89
N ARG A 325 -8.18 -10.99 -14.25
CA ARG A 325 -7.67 -12.15 -13.52
C ARG A 325 -6.62 -11.63 -12.56
N ALA A 326 -6.82 -11.90 -11.27
CA ALA A 326 -5.77 -11.70 -10.31
C ALA A 326 -4.56 -12.53 -10.75
N THR A 327 -3.48 -11.88 -11.12
CA THR A 327 -2.21 -12.54 -11.37
C THR A 327 -1.36 -12.34 -10.14
N GLN A 328 -0.96 -13.43 -9.57
CA GLN A 328 0.04 -13.47 -8.54
C GLN A 328 1.40 -13.50 -9.22
N VAL A 329 2.30 -12.64 -8.80
CA VAL A 329 3.71 -12.68 -9.18
C VAL A 329 4.49 -13.08 -7.95
N CYS A 330 5.15 -14.22 -8.03
CA CYS A 330 6.17 -14.62 -7.07
C CYS A 330 7.48 -14.00 -7.52
N VAL A 331 8.16 -13.27 -6.65
CA VAL A 331 9.49 -12.73 -6.91
C VAL A 331 10.45 -13.56 -6.08
N PRO A 332 11.11 -14.60 -6.66
CA PRO A 332 12.11 -15.35 -5.92
C PRO A 332 13.32 -14.45 -5.66
N PRO A 333 14.01 -14.58 -4.52
CA PRO A 333 15.32 -13.98 -4.34
C PRO A 333 16.25 -14.59 -5.40
N GLN A 334 17.10 -13.80 -5.98
CA GLN A 334 18.21 -14.34 -6.74
C GLN A 334 19.06 -15.16 -5.78
N ALA A 335 19.28 -16.42 -6.10
CA ALA A 335 20.21 -17.26 -5.36
C ALA A 335 21.58 -16.60 -5.41
N GLY A 336 21.94 -15.94 -4.32
CA GLY A 336 23.31 -15.45 -4.14
C GLY A 336 24.23 -16.65 -4.28
N ILE A 337 25.17 -16.59 -5.20
CA ILE A 337 26.26 -17.54 -5.33
C ILE A 337 27.12 -17.33 -4.08
N PHE A 338 26.81 -17.99 -3.00
CA PHE A 338 27.76 -18.20 -1.92
C PHE A 338 28.71 -19.29 -2.43
N GLY A 339 29.85 -18.84 -2.96
CA GLY A 339 30.98 -19.72 -3.17
C GLY A 339 31.30 -20.44 -1.86
N SER A 340 31.24 -21.75 -1.90
CA SER A 340 31.80 -22.60 -0.83
C SER A 340 33.26 -22.23 -0.65
N PRO A 341 33.73 -21.93 0.58
CA PRO A 341 35.16 -21.94 0.81
C PRO A 341 35.63 -23.41 0.83
N ASP A 342 36.57 -23.73 -0.04
CA ASP A 342 37.40 -24.93 0.08
C ASP A 342 38.19 -24.95 1.39
#